data_4ef7dfcd296fee2954b371ce8e50cb21
#
_entry.id   4ef7dfcd296fee2954b371ce8e50cb21
#
_cell.length_a   1.000
_cell.length_b   1.000
_cell.length_c   1.000
_cell.angle_alpha   90.00
_cell.angle_beta   90.00
_cell.angle_gamma   90.00
#
_symmetry.space_group_name_H-M   'P 1'
#
loop_
_entity.id
_entity.type
_entity.pdbx_description
1 polymer ?
#
loop_
_entity_poly.entity_id
_entity_poly.type
_entity_poly.pdbx_seq_one_letter_code
_entity_poly.pdbx_strand_id
1 'polypeptide(L)'
;LPDQEHTDFEKSVSWMMNRGVPKQLVILGGLGKRTDHCLSNLMTAARINPSVEVVFDDAHEYVRRITPCTSFLLNGRSGSTLSLLPMGKCEGVESSGLQWELQGVDFSWDRMVSQSNQCVADEVRVECQKGVLFAFVSKES
;
A
#
# COMPACT_ATOMS: atom_id res chain seq x y z
N LEU A 1 4.76 -17.85 28.18
CA LEU A 1 4.96 -18.56 26.92
C LEU A 1 5.08 -17.58 25.76
N PRO A 2 5.98 -17.81 24.83
CA PRO A 2 6.03 -16.96 23.66
C PRO A 2 4.72 -17.06 22.87
N ASP A 3 4.24 -15.92 22.40
CA ASP A 3 3.05 -15.85 21.57
C ASP A 3 3.36 -16.47 20.20
N GLN A 4 2.67 -17.57 19.88
CA GLN A 4 2.82 -18.28 18.60
C GLN A 4 1.77 -17.88 17.57
N GLU A 5 0.78 -17.08 17.97
CA GLU A 5 -0.34 -16.71 17.10
C GLU A 5 -0.06 -15.46 16.27
N HIS A 6 0.92 -14.65 16.70
CA HIS A 6 1.25 -13.39 16.06
C HIS A 6 2.69 -13.35 15.56
N THR A 7 2.90 -12.75 14.42
CA THR A 7 4.24 -12.53 13.88
C THR A 7 4.99 -11.45 14.67
N ASP A 8 6.31 -11.40 14.53
CA ASP A 8 7.12 -10.34 15.15
C ASP A 8 6.72 -8.96 14.64
N PHE A 9 6.34 -8.86 13.37
CA PHE A 9 5.86 -7.60 12.79
C PHE A 9 4.54 -7.17 13.44
N GLU A 10 3.59 -8.08 13.60
CA GLU A 10 2.32 -7.78 14.29
C GLU A 10 2.55 -7.31 15.72
N LYS A 11 3.45 -7.97 16.44
CA LYS A 11 3.80 -7.60 17.82
C LYS A 11 4.41 -6.20 17.88
N SER A 12 5.31 -5.90 16.97
CA SER A 12 5.95 -4.58 16.89
C SER A 12 4.94 -3.48 16.60
N VAL A 13 4.02 -3.71 15.67
CA VAL A 13 2.96 -2.75 15.33
C VAL A 13 2.04 -2.52 16.53
N SER A 14 1.60 -3.58 17.21
CA SER A 14 0.76 -3.47 18.39
C SER A 14 1.45 -2.69 19.50
N TRP A 15 2.73 -2.95 19.72
CA TRP A 15 3.54 -2.24 20.72
C TRP A 15 3.60 -0.73 20.44
N MET A 16 3.79 -0.35 19.17
CA MET A 16 3.84 1.06 18.79
C MET A 16 2.47 1.73 18.92
N MET A 17 1.41 1.09 18.47
CA MET A 17 0.06 1.65 18.51
C MET A 17 -0.42 1.89 19.94
N ASN A 18 0.02 1.05 20.89
CA ASN A 18 -0.31 1.21 22.31
C ASN A 18 0.38 2.43 22.94
N ARG A 19 1.41 2.97 22.31
CA ARG A 19 2.12 4.17 22.77
C ARG A 19 1.61 5.46 22.14
N GLY A 20 0.73 5.36 21.18
CA GLY A 20 0.16 6.49 20.45
C GLY A 20 0.12 6.19 18.96
N VAL A 21 -0.94 6.63 18.30
CA VAL A 21 -1.11 6.41 16.87
C VAL A 21 -0.21 7.39 16.10
N PRO A 22 0.80 6.90 15.36
CA PRO A 22 1.67 7.79 14.58
C PRO A 22 0.93 8.33 13.36
N LYS A 23 1.44 9.41 12.78
CA LYS A 23 0.96 9.90 11.49
C LYS A 23 1.44 9.03 10.34
N GLN A 24 2.67 8.54 10.45
CA GLN A 24 3.32 7.73 9.41
C GLN A 24 4.10 6.59 10.04
N LEU A 25 4.05 5.44 9.39
CA LEU A 25 4.86 4.27 9.72
C LEU A 25 5.62 3.86 8.47
N VAL A 26 6.95 3.91 8.56
CA VAL A 26 7.84 3.45 7.49
C VAL A 26 8.44 2.11 7.90
N ILE A 27 8.28 1.10 7.07
CA ILE A 27 8.74 -0.26 7.31
C ILE A 27 9.90 -0.55 6.37
N LEU A 28 11.06 -0.82 6.93
CA LEU A 28 12.25 -1.21 6.20
C LEU A 28 12.43 -2.72 6.30
N GLY A 29 12.79 -3.36 5.20
CA GLY A 29 13.04 -4.80 5.18
C GLY A 29 11.80 -5.68 5.30
N GLY A 30 10.61 -5.08 5.22
CA GLY A 30 9.34 -5.82 5.30
C GLY A 30 8.96 -6.58 4.02
N LEU A 31 9.63 -6.28 2.92
CA LEU A 31 9.42 -6.92 1.61
C LEU A 31 10.63 -7.81 1.33
N GLY A 32 10.81 -8.84 2.15
CA GLY A 32 12.00 -9.65 2.12
C GLY A 32 11.96 -10.82 1.14
N LYS A 33 12.92 -11.73 1.32
CA LYS A 33 13.20 -12.87 0.44
C LYS A 33 12.09 -13.94 0.42
N ARG A 34 11.26 -14.00 1.48
CA ARG A 34 10.18 -14.98 1.58
C ARG A 34 8.86 -14.33 1.22
N THR A 35 8.20 -14.87 0.21
CA THR A 35 6.91 -14.37 -0.27
C THR A 35 5.81 -14.44 0.79
N ASP A 36 5.79 -15.52 1.59
CA ASP A 36 4.81 -15.69 2.65
C ASP A 36 4.93 -14.61 3.73
N HIS A 37 6.14 -14.25 4.12
CA HIS A 37 6.38 -13.16 5.06
C HIS A 37 5.97 -11.81 4.47
N CYS A 38 6.29 -11.57 3.21
CA CYS A 38 5.89 -10.35 2.50
C CYS A 38 4.36 -10.20 2.50
N LEU A 39 3.64 -11.24 2.10
CA LEU A 39 2.17 -11.23 2.09
C LEU A 39 1.60 -11.03 3.49
N SER A 40 2.13 -11.74 4.49
CA SER A 40 1.71 -11.59 5.88
C SER A 40 1.91 -10.16 6.38
N ASN A 41 3.03 -9.54 6.06
CA ASN A 41 3.31 -8.15 6.44
C ASN A 41 2.34 -7.17 5.76
N LEU A 42 2.01 -7.38 4.50
CA LEU A 42 1.01 -6.55 3.81
C LEU A 42 -0.39 -6.74 4.42
N MET A 43 -0.77 -7.96 4.75
CA MET A 43 -2.04 -8.25 5.41
C MET A 43 -2.13 -7.60 6.78
N THR A 44 -1.06 -7.62 7.54
CA THR A 44 -0.96 -6.92 8.83
C THR A 44 -1.08 -5.42 8.63
N ALA A 45 -0.35 -4.86 7.66
CA ALA A 45 -0.40 -3.45 7.35
C ALA A 45 -1.81 -3.00 6.94
N ALA A 46 -2.56 -3.86 6.24
CA ALA A 46 -3.93 -3.56 5.84
C ALA A 46 -4.86 -3.31 7.04
N ARG A 47 -4.56 -3.89 8.21
CA ARG A 47 -5.35 -3.78 9.43
C ARG A 47 -4.94 -2.63 10.34
N ILE A 48 -3.82 -1.95 10.06
CA ILE A 48 -3.38 -0.81 10.86
C ILE A 48 -4.42 0.31 10.75
N ASN A 49 -4.58 1.09 11.82
CA ASN A 49 -5.49 2.23 11.85
C ASN A 49 -5.46 2.99 10.51
N PRO A 50 -6.63 3.19 9.87
CA PRO A 50 -6.69 3.79 8.53
C PRO A 50 -6.12 5.20 8.42
N SER A 51 -6.01 5.92 9.53
CA SER A 51 -5.45 7.28 9.55
C SER A 51 -3.93 7.30 9.47
N VAL A 52 -3.26 6.16 9.66
CA VAL A 52 -1.79 6.06 9.60
C VAL A 52 -1.35 5.89 8.15
N GLU A 53 -0.43 6.73 7.72
CA GLU A 53 0.23 6.54 6.43
C GLU A 53 1.24 5.41 6.58
N VAL A 54 1.04 4.31 5.85
CA VAL A 54 1.91 3.12 5.93
C VAL A 54 2.69 2.96 4.65
N VAL A 55 4.01 2.89 4.79
CA VAL A 55 4.96 2.80 3.71
C VAL A 55 5.91 1.65 3.95
N PHE A 56 6.08 0.79 2.94
CA PHE A 56 7.20 -0.15 2.87
C PHE A 56 8.22 0.42 1.90
N ASP A 57 9.46 0.50 2.31
CA ASP A 57 10.53 1.04 1.49
C ASP A 57 11.69 0.05 1.43
N ASP A 58 12.06 -0.38 0.23
CA ASP A 58 13.22 -1.21 0.04
C ASP A 58 14.03 -0.76 -1.19
N ALA A 59 15.08 -1.52 -1.55
CA ALA A 59 16.00 -1.14 -2.61
C ALA A 59 15.35 -1.11 -4.00
N HIS A 60 14.33 -1.93 -4.24
CA HIS A 60 13.76 -2.14 -5.57
C HIS A 60 12.39 -1.51 -5.76
N GLU A 61 11.66 -1.31 -4.67
CA GLU A 61 10.30 -0.81 -4.74
C GLU A 61 9.90 -0.03 -3.50
N TYR A 62 8.88 0.77 -3.70
CA TYR A 62 8.20 1.55 -2.68
C TYR A 62 6.75 1.10 -2.68
N VAL A 63 6.24 0.67 -1.53
CA VAL A 63 4.84 0.22 -1.42
C VAL A 63 4.11 1.09 -0.40
N ARG A 64 2.99 1.64 -0.80
CA ARG A 64 2.20 2.49 0.08
C ARG A 64 0.76 1.99 0.19
N ARG A 65 0.29 1.93 1.44
CA ARG A 65 -1.10 1.62 1.71
C ARG A 65 -1.98 2.84 1.47
N ILE A 66 -3.08 2.63 0.76
CA ILE A 66 -4.10 3.65 0.49
C ILE A 66 -5.38 3.24 1.20
N THR A 67 -5.95 4.16 1.97
CA THR A 67 -7.24 4.01 2.65
C THR A 67 -8.09 5.24 2.36
N PRO A 68 -9.39 5.24 2.70
CA PRO A 68 -10.21 6.45 2.57
C PRO A 68 -9.67 7.66 3.34
N CYS A 69 -8.85 7.42 4.38
CA CYS A 69 -8.26 8.48 5.22
C CYS A 69 -6.86 8.89 4.76
N THR A 70 -6.21 8.11 3.91
CA THR A 70 -4.83 8.35 3.46
C THR A 70 -4.72 8.19 1.96
N SER A 71 -4.99 9.26 1.22
CA SER A 71 -4.79 9.26 -0.22
C SER A 71 -3.30 9.20 -0.55
N PHE A 72 -2.99 8.67 -1.73
CA PHE A 72 -1.64 8.54 -2.22
C PHE A 72 -1.27 9.72 -3.10
N LEU A 73 -0.13 10.32 -2.82
CA LEU A 73 0.47 11.39 -3.63
C LEU A 73 1.92 11.03 -3.90
N LEU A 74 2.28 10.94 -5.15
CA LEU A 74 3.62 10.60 -5.60
C LEU A 74 4.12 11.68 -6.56
N ASN A 75 5.33 12.17 -6.32
CA ASN A 75 5.95 13.21 -7.15
C ASN A 75 7.27 12.72 -7.73
N GLY A 76 7.59 13.21 -8.93
CA GLY A 76 8.90 12.99 -9.53
C GLY A 76 9.16 11.57 -10.02
N ARG A 77 8.10 10.81 -10.34
CA ARG A 77 8.23 9.41 -10.77
C ARG A 77 7.66 9.15 -12.17
N SER A 78 7.56 10.17 -13.00
CA SER A 78 7.13 9.99 -14.39
C SER A 78 8.01 8.93 -15.08
N GLY A 79 7.36 7.98 -15.75
CA GLY A 79 8.03 6.84 -16.37
C GLY A 79 8.11 5.58 -15.50
N SER A 80 7.86 5.69 -14.19
CA SER A 80 7.89 4.51 -13.30
C SER A 80 6.64 3.66 -13.47
N THR A 81 6.83 2.35 -13.32
CA THR A 81 5.71 1.40 -13.26
C THR A 81 5.04 1.49 -11.89
N LEU A 82 3.71 1.53 -11.92
CA LEU A 82 2.88 1.56 -10.71
C LEU A 82 1.79 0.50 -10.83
N SER A 83 1.68 -0.34 -9.81
CA SER A 83 0.60 -1.32 -9.72
C SER A 83 -0.28 -1.03 -8.52
N LEU A 84 -1.58 -1.23 -8.68
CA LEU A 84 -2.57 -1.08 -7.61
C LEU A 84 -3.22 -2.43 -7.37
N LEU A 85 -3.08 -2.95 -6.17
CA LEU A 85 -3.66 -4.23 -5.77
C LEU A 85 -4.51 -4.05 -4.52
N PRO A 86 -5.77 -4.53 -4.53
CA PRO A 86 -6.65 -4.41 -3.37
C PRO A 86 -6.36 -5.48 -2.33
N MET A 87 -6.59 -5.14 -1.07
CA MET A 87 -6.64 -6.09 0.04
C MET A 87 -8.11 -6.30 0.41
N GLY A 88 -8.80 -7.14 -0.37
CA GLY A 88 -10.23 -7.33 -0.28
C GLY A 88 -10.98 -6.42 -1.26
N LYS A 89 -12.23 -6.12 -0.96
CA LYS A 89 -13.04 -5.24 -1.79
C LYS A 89 -12.65 -3.78 -1.56
N CYS A 90 -12.39 -3.07 -2.65
CA CYS A 90 -12.05 -1.66 -2.64
C CYS A 90 -12.97 -0.91 -3.60
N GLU A 91 -13.64 0.14 -3.13
CA GLU A 91 -14.65 0.85 -3.92
C GLU A 91 -14.24 2.29 -4.19
N GLY A 92 -14.63 2.77 -5.37
CA GLY A 92 -14.47 4.15 -5.75
C GLY A 92 -13.02 4.59 -5.90
N VAL A 93 -12.22 3.78 -6.58
CA VAL A 93 -10.81 4.11 -6.82
C VAL A 93 -10.70 5.11 -7.94
N GLU A 94 -10.05 6.23 -7.67
CA GLU A 94 -9.78 7.28 -8.64
C GLU A 94 -8.29 7.59 -8.70
N SER A 95 -7.84 7.93 -9.90
CA SER A 95 -6.44 8.29 -10.13
C SER A 95 -6.30 9.52 -10.99
N SER A 96 -5.13 10.16 -10.88
CA SER A 96 -4.67 11.17 -11.85
C SER A 96 -3.17 11.02 -12.01
N GLY A 97 -2.69 11.23 -13.25
CA GLY A 97 -1.28 11.13 -13.59
C GLY A 97 -0.83 9.73 -14.02
N LEU A 98 -1.75 8.80 -14.23
CA LEU A 98 -1.47 7.47 -14.74
C LEU A 98 -1.81 7.35 -16.23
N GLN A 99 -1.13 6.45 -16.92
CA GLN A 99 -1.40 6.20 -18.34
C GLN A 99 -2.80 5.64 -18.55
N TRP A 100 -3.21 4.71 -17.69
CA TRP A 100 -4.56 4.13 -17.69
C TRP A 100 -5.27 4.61 -16.42
N GLU A 101 -5.99 5.72 -16.57
CA GLU A 101 -6.67 6.35 -15.44
C GLU A 101 -7.85 5.52 -14.94
N LEU A 102 -8.08 5.65 -13.64
CA LEU A 102 -9.17 4.99 -12.93
C LEU A 102 -10.20 6.05 -12.54
N GLN A 103 -11.46 5.80 -12.84
CA GLN A 103 -12.56 6.74 -12.59
C GLN A 103 -13.68 6.02 -11.86
N GLY A 104 -13.61 6.04 -10.52
CA GLY A 104 -14.62 5.40 -9.68
C GLY A 104 -14.69 3.89 -9.85
N VAL A 105 -13.56 3.24 -10.01
CA VAL A 105 -13.47 1.79 -10.29
C VAL A 105 -13.47 1.00 -8.97
N ASP A 106 -14.18 -0.13 -8.98
CA ASP A 106 -14.17 -1.06 -7.86
C ASP A 106 -13.22 -2.22 -8.13
N PHE A 107 -12.38 -2.54 -7.15
CA PHE A 107 -11.46 -3.67 -7.19
C PHE A 107 -11.84 -4.73 -6.15
N SER A 108 -11.56 -5.97 -6.46
CA SER A 108 -11.66 -7.09 -5.53
C SER A 108 -10.74 -8.23 -5.99
N TRP A 109 -10.61 -9.28 -5.17
CA TRP A 109 -9.74 -10.42 -5.47
C TRP A 109 -10.08 -11.12 -6.79
N ASP A 110 -11.35 -11.13 -7.14
CA ASP A 110 -11.88 -11.86 -8.29
C ASP A 110 -12.23 -10.96 -9.48
N ARG A 111 -11.85 -9.69 -9.41
CA ARG A 111 -12.21 -8.74 -10.45
C ARG A 111 -10.99 -8.05 -11.02
N MET A 112 -11.05 -6.74 -11.04
CA MET A 112 -10.03 -5.92 -11.68
C MET A 112 -8.92 -5.55 -10.70
N VAL A 113 -7.69 -5.62 -11.19
CA VAL A 113 -6.53 -5.00 -10.57
C VAL A 113 -5.86 -4.11 -11.61
N SER A 114 -5.17 -3.08 -11.16
CA SER A 114 -4.38 -2.23 -12.06
C SER A 114 -2.91 -2.61 -11.92
N GLN A 115 -2.51 -3.62 -12.65
CA GLN A 115 -1.13 -4.11 -12.64
C GLN A 115 -0.35 -3.51 -13.80
N SER A 116 0.87 -3.06 -13.48
CA SER A 116 1.81 -2.49 -14.46
C SER A 116 1.27 -1.26 -15.19
N ASN A 117 0.54 -0.42 -14.50
CA ASN A 117 0.22 0.92 -14.95
C ASN A 117 1.49 1.77 -14.96
N GLN A 118 1.44 2.95 -15.54
CA GLN A 118 2.60 3.82 -15.62
C GLN A 118 2.28 5.23 -15.13
N CYS A 119 3.23 5.81 -14.41
CA CYS A 119 3.20 7.22 -14.08
C CYS A 119 3.56 8.02 -15.32
N VAL A 120 2.67 8.90 -15.78
CA VAL A 120 2.90 9.73 -16.97
C VAL A 120 2.96 11.23 -16.64
N ALA A 121 2.70 11.58 -15.39
CA ALA A 121 2.79 12.95 -14.91
C ALA A 121 3.80 13.02 -13.76
N ASP A 122 4.29 14.22 -13.49
CA ASP A 122 5.17 14.47 -12.35
C ASP A 122 4.46 14.24 -11.01
N GLU A 123 3.17 14.57 -10.95
CA GLU A 123 2.33 14.31 -9.79
C GLU A 123 1.31 13.20 -10.11
N VAL A 124 1.30 12.17 -9.30
CA VAL A 124 0.34 11.06 -9.38
C VAL A 124 -0.47 11.02 -8.09
N ARG A 125 -1.78 10.96 -8.24
CA ARG A 125 -2.73 10.81 -7.12
C ARG A 125 -3.54 9.55 -7.28
N VAL A 126 -3.77 8.86 -6.17
CA VAL A 126 -4.71 7.73 -6.10
C VAL A 126 -5.46 7.82 -4.79
N GLU A 127 -6.78 7.65 -4.87
CA GLU A 127 -7.63 7.63 -3.68
C GLU A 127 -8.71 6.56 -3.81
N CYS A 128 -9.27 6.13 -2.70
CA CYS A 128 -10.41 5.22 -2.68
C CYS A 128 -11.44 5.68 -1.66
N GLN A 129 -12.70 5.30 -1.89
CA GLN A 129 -13.81 5.66 -1.00
C GLN A 129 -14.02 4.63 0.10
N LYS A 130 -13.77 3.35 -0.18
CA LYS A 130 -13.90 2.25 0.78
C LYS A 130 -12.82 1.20 0.52
N GLY A 131 -12.39 0.56 1.60
CA GLY A 131 -11.44 -0.55 1.52
C GLY A 131 -10.00 -0.14 1.69
N VAL A 132 -9.11 -1.08 1.38
CA VAL A 132 -7.65 -0.91 1.48
C VAL A 132 -7.01 -1.34 0.17
N LEU A 133 -6.11 -0.51 -0.32
CA LEU A 133 -5.41 -0.67 -1.58
C LEU A 133 -3.92 -0.47 -1.33
N PHE A 134 -3.08 -1.21 -2.02
CA PHE A 134 -1.63 -0.97 -2.03
C PHE A 134 -1.17 -0.49 -3.39
N ALA A 135 -0.36 0.56 -3.38
CA ALA A 135 0.36 1.04 -4.55
C ALA A 135 1.79 0.54 -4.49
N PHE A 136 2.22 -0.14 -5.55
CA PHE A 136 3.57 -0.67 -5.73
C PHE A 136 4.27 0.15 -6.80
N VAL A 137 5.28 0.89 -6.40
CA VAL A 137 6.03 1.77 -7.32
C VAL A 137 7.43 1.21 -7.50
N SER A 138 7.79 0.87 -8.73
CA SER A 138 9.13 0.41 -9.04
C SER A 138 10.13 1.56 -8.92
N LYS A 139 11.27 1.29 -8.29
CA LYS A 139 12.41 2.20 -8.25
C LYS A 139 13.33 2.02 -9.46
N GLU A 140 13.11 0.97 -10.22
CA GLU A 140 13.84 0.70 -11.46
C GLU A 140 13.14 1.40 -12.62
N SER A 141 13.91 2.06 -13.42
CA SER A 141 13.44 2.74 -14.63
C SER A 141 13.62 1.88 -15.87
#